data_51d39a4cf5e8a486646e946a961e1454
#
_entry.id   51d39a4cf5e8a486646e946a961e1454
#
_cell.length_a   1.000
_cell.length_b   1.000
_cell.length_c   1.000
_cell.angle_alpha   90.00
_cell.angle_beta   90.00
_cell.angle_gamma   90.00
#
_symmetry.space_group_name_H-M   'P 1'
#
loop_
_entity.id
_entity.type
_entity.pdbx_description
1 polymer ?
#
loop_
_entity_poly.entity_id
_entity_poly.type
_entity_poly.pdbx_seq_one_letter_code
_entity_poly.pdbx_strand_id
1 'polypeptide(L)'
;DGYQVQGRGKYAGKNLGRLELLSMDRRDEANVDEFYKLGSLRDLREAGMEPSFVVTGNQPVVIRESLLPRAFEMAEGTVAASFELEDESRGMIGPFCLETIVTDSLEFKVFEISARIVAGSNPFVGGSPYSDINETRMSTGRRIARSVRNALKNHRLDDILS
;
A
#
# COMPACT_ATOMS: atom_id res chain seq x y z
N ASP A 1 4.08 -18.67 -2.79
CA ASP A 1 2.83 -18.56 -3.55
C ASP A 1 2.06 -17.36 -3.02
N GLY A 2 1.78 -16.37 -3.89
CA GLY A 2 1.13 -15.12 -3.50
C GLY A 2 -0.33 -15.32 -3.06
N TYR A 3 -0.88 -14.32 -2.37
CA TYR A 3 -2.25 -14.31 -1.88
C TYR A 3 -3.23 -14.10 -3.05
N GLN A 4 -4.19 -14.99 -3.22
CA GLN A 4 -5.19 -14.93 -4.30
C GLN A 4 -6.36 -14.05 -3.89
N VAL A 5 -6.71 -13.07 -4.73
CA VAL A 5 -7.85 -12.18 -4.51
C VAL A 5 -9.12 -12.82 -5.05
N GLN A 6 -10.10 -13.01 -4.20
CA GLN A 6 -11.40 -13.56 -4.60
C GLN A 6 -12.39 -12.43 -4.86
N GLY A 7 -13.08 -12.52 -5.99
CA GLY A 7 -14.12 -11.57 -6.36
C GLY A 7 -15.32 -11.62 -5.42
N ARG A 8 -15.96 -10.46 -5.25
CA ARG A 8 -17.17 -10.26 -4.45
C ARG A 8 -18.28 -9.70 -5.34
N GLY A 9 -19.50 -9.64 -4.85
CA GLY A 9 -20.64 -9.07 -5.58
C GLY A 9 -20.80 -9.69 -6.97
N LYS A 10 -20.81 -8.86 -8.02
CA LYS A 10 -20.93 -9.30 -9.44
C LYS A 10 -19.74 -10.15 -9.93
N TYR A 11 -18.64 -10.15 -9.18
CA TYR A 11 -17.44 -10.94 -9.48
C TYR A 11 -17.28 -12.16 -8.57
N ALA A 12 -18.28 -12.50 -7.76
CA ALA A 12 -18.22 -13.65 -6.84
C ALA A 12 -17.79 -14.93 -7.58
N GLY A 13 -16.85 -15.66 -7.00
CA GLY A 13 -16.30 -16.89 -7.58
C GLY A 13 -15.25 -16.67 -8.68
N LYS A 14 -14.92 -15.43 -9.04
CA LYS A 14 -13.82 -15.14 -9.97
C LYS A 14 -12.53 -14.88 -9.21
N ASN A 15 -11.42 -15.35 -9.76
CA ASN A 15 -10.09 -14.98 -9.29
C ASN A 15 -9.71 -13.63 -9.94
N LEU A 16 -9.53 -12.60 -9.12
CA LEU A 16 -9.21 -11.25 -9.55
C LEU A 16 -7.70 -10.99 -9.65
N GLY A 17 -6.89 -12.00 -9.39
CA GLY A 17 -5.44 -11.90 -9.47
C GLY A 17 -4.75 -12.30 -8.17
N ARG A 18 -3.48 -11.90 -8.06
CA ARG A 18 -2.62 -12.23 -6.93
C ARG A 18 -2.03 -10.98 -6.30
N LEU A 19 -2.12 -10.90 -4.99
CA LEU A 19 -1.44 -9.88 -4.19
C LEU A 19 -0.03 -10.31 -3.84
N GLU A 20 0.88 -9.37 -3.92
CA GLU A 20 2.26 -9.50 -3.44
C GLU A 20 2.56 -8.34 -2.50
N LEU A 21 3.05 -8.63 -1.31
CA LEU A 21 3.55 -7.60 -0.41
C LEU A 21 5.00 -7.30 -0.79
N LEU A 22 5.26 -6.08 -1.25
CA LEU A 22 6.60 -5.65 -1.69
C LEU A 22 7.34 -4.89 -0.60
N SER A 23 6.63 -4.07 0.17
CA SER A 23 7.21 -3.36 1.32
C SER A 23 6.17 -3.04 2.36
N MET A 24 6.68 -2.79 3.55
CA MET A 24 5.96 -2.13 4.62
C MET A 24 6.90 -1.13 5.26
N ASP A 25 6.47 0.11 5.32
CA ASP A 25 7.29 1.20 5.80
C ASP A 25 6.57 1.97 6.91
N ARG A 26 7.32 2.37 7.93
CA ARG A 26 6.87 3.36 8.88
C ARG A 26 7.15 4.74 8.29
N ARG A 27 6.15 5.57 8.22
CA ARG A 27 6.26 6.97 7.81
C ARG A 27 6.62 7.81 9.02
N ASP A 28 7.69 8.57 8.91
CA ASP A 28 8.12 9.52 9.93
C ASP A 28 7.72 10.93 9.50
N GLU A 29 7.02 11.63 10.38
CA GLU A 29 6.59 13.01 10.17
C GLU A 29 7.11 13.89 11.30
N ALA A 30 7.52 15.10 10.96
CA ALA A 30 7.93 16.11 11.93
C ALA A 30 6.95 17.29 11.90
N ASN A 31 6.61 17.80 13.09
CA ASN A 31 5.91 19.06 13.22
C ASN A 31 6.88 20.20 12.93
N VAL A 32 6.56 21.06 11.97
CA VAL A 32 7.43 22.17 11.55
C VAL A 32 7.20 23.46 12.33
N ASP A 33 6.07 23.56 13.01
CA ASP A 33 5.67 24.76 13.76
C ASP A 33 6.14 24.76 15.21
N GLU A 34 6.76 23.67 15.65
CA GLU A 34 7.19 23.44 17.05
C GLU A 34 6.04 23.57 18.08
N PHE A 35 4.80 23.47 17.65
CA PHE A 35 3.62 23.61 18.53
C PHE A 35 3.54 22.52 19.60
N TYR A 36 4.24 21.41 19.44
CA TYR A 36 4.35 20.36 20.45
C TYR A 36 4.90 20.88 21.81
N LYS A 37 5.58 22.04 21.79
CA LYS A 37 6.07 22.72 23.01
C LYS A 37 4.98 23.49 23.76
N LEU A 38 3.84 23.75 23.13
CA LEU A 38 2.80 24.66 23.63
C LEU A 38 1.62 23.96 24.32
N GLY A 39 1.56 22.63 24.28
CA GLY A 39 0.47 21.88 24.90
C GLY A 39 -0.06 20.73 24.05
N SER A 40 -1.27 20.27 24.33
CA SER A 40 -1.89 19.21 23.56
C SER A 40 -2.40 19.70 22.22
N LEU A 41 -2.49 18.80 21.23
CA LEU A 41 -3.10 19.11 19.92
C LEU A 41 -4.55 19.59 20.05
N ARG A 42 -5.23 19.20 21.11
CA ARG A 42 -6.60 19.66 21.39
C ARG A 42 -6.61 21.15 21.76
N ASP A 43 -5.71 21.56 22.66
CA ASP A 43 -5.63 22.96 23.11
C ASP A 43 -5.25 23.87 21.94
N LEU A 44 -4.39 23.41 21.04
CA LEU A 44 -4.01 24.14 19.82
C LEU A 44 -5.20 24.35 18.89
N ARG A 45 -6.01 23.31 18.66
CA ARG A 45 -7.22 23.41 17.83
C ARG A 45 -8.28 24.33 18.45
N GLU A 46 -8.47 24.25 19.74
CA GLU A 46 -9.38 25.15 20.48
C GLU A 46 -8.91 26.61 20.40
N ALA A 47 -7.61 26.86 20.27
CA ALA A 47 -7.03 28.17 20.01
C ALA A 47 -7.03 28.59 18.53
N GLY A 48 -7.61 27.78 17.64
CA GLY A 48 -7.65 28.03 16.19
C GLY A 48 -6.32 27.85 15.47
N MET A 49 -5.37 27.15 16.09
CA MET A 49 -4.07 26.83 15.49
C MET A 49 -4.06 25.41 14.95
N GLU A 50 -3.71 25.26 13.67
CA GLU A 50 -3.52 23.96 13.03
C GLU A 50 -2.05 23.67 12.85
N PRO A 51 -1.51 22.63 13.51
CA PRO A 51 -0.11 22.28 13.35
C PRO A 51 0.16 21.72 11.94
N SER A 52 1.26 22.12 11.35
CA SER A 52 1.74 21.60 10.05
C SER A 52 2.74 20.47 10.26
N PHE A 53 2.62 19.45 9.44
CA PHE A 53 3.52 18.29 9.45
C PHE A 53 4.17 18.12 8.08
N VAL A 54 5.41 17.68 8.08
CA VAL A 54 6.13 17.27 6.88
C VAL A 54 6.64 15.84 7.04
N VAL A 55 6.58 15.11 5.95
CA VAL A 55 7.20 13.77 5.91
C VAL A 55 8.70 13.93 5.86
N THR A 56 9.38 13.41 6.87
CA THR A 56 10.84 13.47 6.99
C THR A 56 11.54 12.20 6.51
N GLY A 57 10.80 11.10 6.41
CA GLY A 57 11.36 9.85 5.91
C GLY A 57 10.41 8.67 6.01
N ASN A 58 10.89 7.54 5.50
CA ASN A 58 10.24 6.25 5.65
C ASN A 58 11.29 5.24 6.08
N GLN A 59 10.92 4.36 7.00
CA GLN A 59 11.77 3.29 7.49
C GLN A 59 11.13 1.94 7.17
N PRO A 60 11.82 1.02 6.48
CA PRO A 60 11.31 -0.31 6.25
C PRO A 60 11.14 -1.05 7.57
N VAL A 61 9.98 -1.69 7.72
CA VAL A 61 9.66 -2.46 8.93
C VAL A 61 9.19 -3.86 8.57
N VAL A 62 9.38 -4.77 9.51
CA VAL A 62 8.76 -6.09 9.49
C VAL A 62 7.71 -6.11 10.60
N ILE A 63 6.45 -6.27 10.24
CA ILE A 63 5.37 -6.40 11.22
C ILE A 63 5.37 -7.80 11.82
N ARG A 64 4.72 -7.94 12.96
CA ARG A 64 4.50 -9.24 13.58
C ARG A 64 3.80 -10.18 12.58
N GLU A 65 4.26 -11.41 12.50
CA GLU A 65 3.71 -12.42 11.60
C GLU A 65 2.18 -12.57 11.75
N SER A 66 1.67 -12.49 12.98
CA SER A 66 0.24 -12.57 13.27
C SER A 66 -0.61 -11.42 12.67
N LEU A 67 0.01 -10.33 12.23
CA LEU A 67 -0.66 -9.18 11.61
C LEU A 67 -0.65 -9.26 10.08
N LEU A 68 0.16 -10.12 9.48
CA LEU A 68 0.23 -10.28 8.02
C LEU A 68 -1.14 -10.62 7.39
N PRO A 69 -1.94 -11.54 7.93
CA PRO A 69 -3.28 -11.81 7.39
C PRO A 69 -4.15 -10.57 7.32
N ARG A 70 -4.09 -9.69 8.32
CA ARG A 70 -4.84 -8.42 8.34
C ARG A 70 -4.39 -7.47 7.23
N ALA A 71 -3.09 -7.38 6.98
CA ALA A 71 -2.57 -6.57 5.89
C ALA A 71 -3.08 -7.07 4.53
N PHE A 72 -3.09 -8.38 4.31
CA PHE A 72 -3.64 -8.96 3.08
C PHE A 72 -5.16 -8.82 2.98
N GLU A 73 -5.91 -8.96 4.06
CA GLU A 73 -7.37 -8.73 4.09
C GLU A 73 -7.72 -7.30 3.65
N MET A 74 -6.98 -6.29 4.12
CA MET A 74 -7.19 -4.90 3.70
C MET A 74 -6.90 -4.71 2.21
N ALA A 75 -5.79 -5.26 1.74
CA ALA A 75 -5.40 -5.17 0.34
C ALA A 75 -6.39 -5.91 -0.58
N GLU A 76 -6.85 -7.10 -0.18
CA GLU A 76 -7.90 -7.85 -0.89
C GLU A 76 -9.20 -7.06 -0.98
N GLY A 77 -9.63 -6.49 0.15
CA GLY A 77 -10.84 -5.66 0.20
C GLY A 77 -10.76 -4.45 -0.74
N THR A 78 -9.60 -3.80 -0.78
CA THR A 78 -9.35 -2.66 -1.66
C THR A 78 -9.39 -3.07 -3.14
N VAL A 79 -8.70 -4.14 -3.51
CA VAL A 79 -8.72 -4.63 -4.89
C VAL A 79 -10.12 -5.09 -5.28
N ALA A 80 -10.81 -5.85 -4.45
CA ALA A 80 -12.17 -6.32 -4.74
C ALA A 80 -13.13 -5.13 -4.94
N ALA A 81 -13.05 -4.11 -4.08
CA ALA A 81 -13.89 -2.91 -4.21
C ALA A 81 -13.59 -2.13 -5.50
N SER A 82 -12.33 -2.08 -5.93
CA SER A 82 -11.96 -1.36 -7.15
C SER A 82 -12.64 -1.89 -8.41
N PHE A 83 -13.01 -3.17 -8.44
CA PHE A 83 -13.77 -3.76 -9.55
C PHE A 83 -15.26 -3.38 -9.53
N GLU A 84 -15.76 -2.86 -8.41
CA GLU A 84 -17.17 -2.51 -8.24
C GLU A 84 -17.45 -1.03 -8.47
N LEU A 85 -16.39 -0.19 -8.58
CA LEU A 85 -16.54 1.27 -8.68
C LEU A 85 -17.22 1.72 -9.98
N GLU A 86 -16.99 1.03 -11.10
CA GLU A 86 -17.57 1.35 -12.40
C GLU A 86 -18.00 0.06 -13.11
N ASP A 87 -18.99 0.17 -14.02
CA ASP A 87 -19.53 -1.01 -14.73
C ASP A 87 -18.52 -1.71 -15.63
N GLU A 88 -17.55 -0.98 -16.17
CA GLU A 88 -16.47 -1.50 -17.02
C GLU A 88 -15.09 -1.48 -16.32
N SER A 89 -15.07 -1.31 -15.01
CA SER A 89 -13.82 -1.25 -14.27
C SER A 89 -13.02 -2.54 -14.44
N ARG A 90 -11.76 -2.38 -14.86
CA ARG A 90 -10.76 -3.46 -14.87
C ARG A 90 -10.19 -3.74 -13.48
N GLY A 91 -10.62 -2.98 -12.49
CA GLY A 91 -10.09 -3.01 -11.13
C GLY A 91 -8.69 -2.44 -11.03
N MET A 92 -8.15 -2.51 -9.82
CA MET A 92 -6.80 -2.02 -9.52
C MET A 92 -5.77 -3.04 -9.96
N ILE A 93 -4.99 -2.71 -10.99
CA ILE A 93 -3.90 -3.52 -11.53
C ILE A 93 -2.57 -2.79 -11.33
N GLY A 94 -1.57 -3.49 -10.84
CA GLY A 94 -0.25 -2.91 -10.61
C GLY A 94 0.00 -2.56 -9.14
N PRO A 95 1.04 -1.74 -8.85
CA PRO A 95 1.39 -1.37 -7.50
C PRO A 95 0.42 -0.36 -6.92
N PHE A 96 0.05 -0.55 -5.67
CA PHE A 96 -0.71 0.40 -4.88
C PHE A 96 -0.19 0.44 -3.44
N CYS A 97 -0.55 1.46 -2.71
CA CYS A 97 -0.21 1.61 -1.31
C CYS A 97 -1.46 1.87 -0.48
N LEU A 98 -1.50 1.29 0.70
CA LEU A 98 -2.46 1.58 1.75
C LEU A 98 -1.75 2.34 2.87
N GLU A 99 -2.13 3.58 3.09
CA GLU A 99 -1.65 4.33 4.24
C GLU A 99 -2.55 4.04 5.44
N THR A 100 -1.93 3.60 6.54
CA THR A 100 -2.67 3.06 7.69
C THR A 100 -2.14 3.60 9.00
N ILE A 101 -3.03 3.68 9.97
CA ILE A 101 -2.68 3.84 11.37
C ILE A 101 -2.93 2.51 12.06
N VAL A 102 -1.99 2.10 12.90
CA VAL A 102 -2.16 0.93 13.76
C VAL A 102 -2.56 1.41 15.16
N THR A 103 -3.70 0.94 15.64
CA THR A 103 -4.21 1.29 16.98
C THR A 103 -3.50 0.50 18.08
N ASP A 104 -3.70 0.90 19.35
CA ASP A 104 -3.18 0.19 20.52
C ASP A 104 -3.72 -1.25 20.61
N SER A 105 -4.89 -1.52 20.03
CA SER A 105 -5.47 -2.86 19.91
C SER A 105 -4.93 -3.64 18.70
N LEU A 106 -3.91 -3.12 18.01
CA LEU A 106 -3.31 -3.70 16.82
C LEU A 106 -4.29 -3.84 15.63
N GLU A 107 -5.26 -2.95 15.55
CA GLU A 107 -6.12 -2.82 14.40
C GLU A 107 -5.54 -1.85 13.39
N PHE A 108 -5.58 -2.22 12.11
CA PHE A 108 -5.24 -1.30 11.03
C PHE A 108 -6.46 -0.46 10.64
N LYS A 109 -6.26 0.84 10.52
CA LYS A 109 -7.24 1.78 9.98
C LYS A 109 -6.65 2.42 8.73
N VAL A 110 -7.19 2.09 7.57
CA VAL A 110 -6.80 2.69 6.28
C VAL A 110 -7.41 4.09 6.22
N PHE A 111 -6.60 5.10 5.94
CA PHE A 111 -7.05 6.46 5.76
C PHE A 111 -6.76 7.02 4.35
N GLU A 112 -5.83 6.40 3.62
CA GLU A 112 -5.53 6.77 2.24
C GLU A 112 -5.20 5.53 1.40
N ILE A 113 -5.67 5.52 0.15
CA ILE A 113 -5.36 4.52 -0.86
C ILE A 113 -4.71 5.24 -2.04
N SER A 114 -3.46 4.91 -2.34
CA SER A 114 -2.75 5.42 -3.51
C SER A 114 -2.62 4.32 -4.56
N ALA A 115 -3.31 4.48 -5.69
CA ALA A 115 -3.25 3.54 -6.83
C ALA A 115 -1.96 3.71 -7.65
N ARG A 116 -0.83 3.87 -6.99
CA ARG A 116 0.48 4.11 -7.59
C ARG A 116 1.59 3.72 -6.62
N ILE A 117 2.83 3.75 -7.11
CA ILE A 117 4.01 3.72 -6.25
C ILE A 117 4.04 5.01 -5.42
N VAL A 118 4.20 4.89 -4.11
CA VAL A 118 4.39 6.02 -3.22
C VAL A 118 5.86 6.26 -2.94
N ALA A 119 6.17 7.48 -2.47
CA ALA A 119 7.49 7.78 -1.97
C ALA A 119 7.78 6.91 -0.74
N GLY A 120 8.84 6.11 -0.83
CA GLY A 120 9.24 5.20 0.24
C GLY A 120 10.64 4.67 -0.03
N SER A 121 11.10 3.78 0.81
CA SER A 121 12.44 3.16 0.74
C SER A 121 12.67 2.31 -0.51
N ASN A 122 11.65 2.10 -1.32
CA ASN A 122 11.60 1.02 -2.29
C ASN A 122 11.89 1.28 -3.76
N PRO A 123 12.00 2.50 -4.30
CA PRO A 123 12.17 2.66 -5.75
C PRO A 123 13.50 2.12 -6.27
N PHE A 124 14.56 2.21 -5.48
CA PHE A 124 15.93 1.98 -5.96
C PHE A 124 16.72 0.96 -5.16
N VAL A 125 16.29 0.66 -3.97
CA VAL A 125 17.02 -0.22 -3.06
C VAL A 125 16.13 -1.42 -2.78
N GLY A 126 16.64 -2.61 -2.96
CA GLY A 126 16.03 -3.81 -2.42
C GLY A 126 16.10 -3.72 -0.89
N GLY A 127 15.36 -2.76 -0.31
CA GLY A 127 15.51 -2.39 1.08
C GLY A 127 14.45 -2.99 1.99
N SER A 128 13.36 -3.49 1.43
CA SER A 128 12.34 -4.13 2.25
C SER A 128 12.57 -5.64 2.33
N PRO A 129 12.56 -6.20 3.54
CA PRO A 129 12.63 -7.66 3.72
C PRO A 129 11.53 -8.42 2.97
N TYR A 130 10.37 -7.79 2.76
CA TYR A 130 9.26 -8.41 2.03
C TYR A 130 9.53 -8.55 0.53
N SER A 131 10.32 -7.68 -0.07
CA SER A 131 10.67 -7.79 -1.48
C SER A 131 11.51 -9.04 -1.78
N ASP A 132 12.28 -9.51 -0.81
CA ASP A 132 13.12 -10.69 -0.95
C ASP A 132 12.33 -12.02 -0.92
N ILE A 133 11.07 -12.00 -0.47
CA ILE A 133 10.19 -13.18 -0.54
C ILE A 133 9.95 -13.60 -2.00
N ASN A 134 9.86 -12.63 -2.92
CA ASN A 134 9.58 -12.90 -4.33
C ASN A 134 10.87 -13.18 -5.11
N GLU A 135 11.90 -12.41 -4.89
CA GLU A 135 13.23 -12.57 -5.50
C GLU A 135 14.24 -11.66 -4.78
N THR A 136 15.40 -12.17 -4.49
CA THR A 136 16.48 -11.41 -3.83
C THR A 136 16.75 -10.08 -4.56
N ARG A 137 16.72 -8.99 -3.81
CA ARG A 137 16.92 -7.62 -4.31
C ARG A 137 15.86 -7.17 -5.35
N MET A 138 14.64 -7.63 -5.22
CA MET A 138 13.54 -7.18 -6.06
C MET A 138 13.11 -5.77 -5.65
N SER A 139 13.40 -4.77 -6.46
CA SER A 139 12.81 -3.43 -6.30
C SER A 139 11.43 -3.36 -6.96
N THR A 140 10.60 -2.40 -6.55
CA THR A 140 9.29 -2.15 -7.17
C THR A 140 9.42 -1.90 -8.69
N GLY A 141 10.41 -1.12 -9.11
CA GLY A 141 10.67 -0.88 -10.53
C GLY A 141 11.02 -2.15 -11.31
N ARG A 142 11.84 -3.02 -10.73
CA ARG A 142 12.16 -4.33 -11.34
C ARG A 142 10.92 -5.21 -11.44
N ARG A 143 10.07 -5.20 -10.42
CA ARG A 143 8.83 -5.97 -10.40
C ARG A 143 7.86 -5.52 -11.51
N ILE A 144 7.71 -4.21 -11.68
CA ILE A 144 6.91 -3.62 -12.76
C ILE A 144 7.48 -4.00 -14.13
N ALA A 145 8.77 -3.78 -14.35
CA ALA A 145 9.43 -4.12 -15.61
C ALA A 145 9.28 -5.61 -15.96
N ARG A 146 9.34 -6.48 -14.94
CA ARG A 146 9.11 -7.93 -15.11
C ARG A 146 7.66 -8.22 -15.53
N SER A 147 6.67 -7.54 -14.94
CA SER A 147 5.26 -7.69 -15.32
C SER A 147 5.03 -7.27 -16.77
N VAL A 148 5.54 -6.09 -17.17
CA VAL A 148 5.44 -5.60 -18.55
C VAL A 148 6.11 -6.58 -19.53
N ARG A 149 7.32 -7.03 -19.23
CA ARG A 149 8.01 -8.01 -20.06
C ARG A 149 7.24 -9.32 -20.23
N ASN A 150 6.63 -9.81 -19.15
CA ASN A 150 5.85 -11.05 -19.19
C ASN A 150 4.55 -10.85 -19.99
N ALA A 151 3.88 -9.72 -19.85
CA ALA A 151 2.70 -9.37 -20.62
C ALA A 151 3.01 -9.28 -22.13
N LEU A 152 4.11 -8.63 -22.49
CA LEU A 152 4.60 -8.58 -23.88
C LEU A 152 4.85 -9.97 -24.46
N LYS A 153 5.57 -10.83 -23.71
CA LYS A 153 5.87 -12.19 -24.17
C LYS A 153 4.64 -13.07 -24.38
N ASN A 154 3.58 -12.80 -23.61
CA ASN A 154 2.34 -13.55 -23.64
C ASN A 154 1.25 -12.89 -24.49
N HIS A 155 1.56 -11.82 -25.21
CA HIS A 155 0.60 -11.03 -26.00
C HIS A 155 -0.60 -10.52 -25.16
N ARG A 156 -0.34 -10.13 -23.93
CA ARG A 156 -1.33 -9.68 -22.92
C ARG A 156 -1.05 -8.26 -22.44
N LEU A 157 -0.44 -7.43 -23.28
CA LEU A 157 -0.07 -6.07 -22.86
C LEU A 157 -1.31 -5.23 -22.50
N ASP A 158 -2.40 -5.40 -23.26
CA ASP A 158 -3.66 -4.68 -23.02
C ASP A 158 -4.30 -5.00 -21.66
N ASP A 159 -3.93 -6.14 -21.04
CA ASP A 159 -4.44 -6.50 -19.71
C ASP A 159 -3.84 -5.64 -18.59
N ILE A 160 -2.71 -5.00 -18.86
CA ILE A 160 -1.97 -4.20 -17.86
C ILE A 160 -1.86 -2.71 -18.24
N LEU A 161 -2.37 -2.32 -19.39
CA LEU A 161 -2.50 -0.93 -19.81
C LEU A 161 -3.94 -0.49 -19.55
N SER A 162 -4.08 0.56 -18.79
CA SER A 162 -5.38 1.21 -18.49
C SER A 162 -5.61 2.43 -19.39
#